data_0830fbdb58507d339cd4f1fc5ce7ffcc
#
_entry.id   0830fbdb58507d339cd4f1fc5ce7ffcc
#
_cell.length_a   1.000
_cell.length_b   1.000
_cell.length_c   1.000
_cell.angle_alpha   90.00
_cell.angle_beta   90.00
_cell.angle_gamma   90.00
#
_symmetry.space_group_name_H-M   'P 1'
#
loop_
_entity.id
_entity.type
_entity.pdbx_description
1 polymer ?
#
loop_
_entity_poly.entity_id
_entity_poly.type
_entity_poly.pdbx_seq_one_letter_code
_entity_poly.pdbx_strand_id
1 'polypeptide(L)'
;RTPLALMQAQLELFSAEHPDVRPETAEFLTLLREQTERLIQMTRTLLEMSNLRQVARNERIQLAPMIEEIFTDLAPLSDKLGVTLTAEGDGIMTGSDALIYRLIFNLTENAVKYNRPGGSVRVSVTQELEKLLIRVSDTGCGIPEEYQRSIFQPFFRVDKSRSREYGGVGL
;
A
#
# COMPACT_ATOMS: atom_id res chain seq x y z
N ARG A 1 20.48 1.04 -6.55
CA ARG A 1 20.03 1.58 -5.24
C ARG A 1 20.83 2.81 -4.82
N THR A 2 22.15 2.79 -4.92
CA THR A 2 23.07 3.83 -4.41
C THR A 2 22.83 5.24 -5.01
N PRO A 3 22.62 5.45 -6.34
CA PRO A 3 22.44 6.80 -6.89
C PRO A 3 21.19 7.51 -6.37
N LEU A 4 20.06 6.81 -6.24
CA LEU A 4 18.81 7.41 -5.77
C LEU A 4 18.86 7.74 -4.28
N ALA A 5 19.48 6.88 -3.46
CA ALA A 5 19.70 7.15 -2.04
C ALA A 5 20.64 8.35 -1.84
N LEU A 6 21.65 8.51 -2.71
CA LEU A 6 22.54 9.67 -2.69
C LEU A 6 21.80 10.96 -3.05
N MET A 7 20.94 10.93 -4.08
CA MET A 7 20.10 12.08 -4.44
C MET A 7 19.17 12.48 -3.29
N GLN A 8 18.56 11.51 -2.61
CA GLN A 8 17.71 11.78 -1.45
C GLN A 8 18.51 12.47 -0.34
N ALA A 9 19.66 11.89 0.03
CA ALA A 9 20.53 12.45 1.07
C ALA A 9 21.02 13.87 0.73
N GLN A 10 21.35 14.15 -0.54
CA GLN A 10 21.77 15.49 -0.99
C GLN A 10 20.63 16.51 -0.92
N LEU A 11 19.40 16.11 -1.26
CA LEU A 11 18.22 16.99 -1.13
C LEU A 11 17.89 17.30 0.34
N GLU A 12 18.00 16.31 1.23
CA GLU A 12 17.82 16.48 2.66
C GLU A 12 18.87 17.40 3.27
N LEU A 13 20.16 17.17 2.93
CA LEU A 13 21.27 17.98 3.39
C LEU A 13 21.13 19.44 2.93
N PHE A 14 20.85 19.65 1.63
CA PHE A 14 20.66 21.00 1.08
C PHE A 14 19.51 21.73 1.78
N SER A 15 18.39 21.05 2.04
CA SER A 15 17.24 21.66 2.73
C SER A 15 17.57 22.00 4.19
N ALA A 16 18.41 21.20 4.85
CA ALA A 16 18.84 21.46 6.23
C ALA A 16 19.86 22.62 6.33
N GLU A 17 20.76 22.73 5.34
CA GLU A 17 21.79 23.78 5.32
C GLU A 17 21.23 25.13 4.85
N HIS A 18 20.10 25.15 4.13
CA HIS A 18 19.52 26.35 3.56
C HIS A 18 18.02 26.49 3.97
N PRO A 19 17.74 26.76 5.26
CA PRO A 19 16.35 26.88 5.71
C PRO A 19 15.62 28.10 5.15
N ASP A 20 16.37 29.15 4.77
CA ASP A 20 15.82 30.45 4.32
C ASP A 20 15.80 30.62 2.79
N VAL A 21 15.64 29.52 2.04
CA VAL A 21 15.47 29.60 0.58
C VAL A 21 14.17 30.31 0.20
N ARG A 22 14.16 30.93 -0.98
CA ARG A 22 12.94 31.54 -1.52
C ARG A 22 11.83 30.49 -1.63
N PRO A 23 10.53 30.90 -1.41
CA PRO A 23 9.40 29.98 -1.45
C PRO A 23 9.33 29.11 -2.71
N GLU A 24 9.64 29.68 -3.88
CA GLU A 24 9.67 28.95 -5.16
C GLU A 24 10.74 27.86 -5.18
N THR A 25 11.90 28.12 -4.56
CA THR A 25 12.99 27.15 -4.44
C THR A 25 12.61 26.02 -3.46
N ALA A 26 11.96 26.35 -2.35
CA ALA A 26 11.46 25.37 -1.37
C ALA A 26 10.41 24.43 -2.00
N GLU A 27 9.49 24.99 -2.79
CA GLU A 27 8.50 24.19 -3.54
C GLU A 27 9.18 23.27 -4.55
N PHE A 28 10.14 23.76 -5.31
CA PHE A 28 10.90 22.96 -6.27
C PHE A 28 11.68 21.82 -5.61
N LEU A 29 12.33 22.06 -4.47
CA LEU A 29 13.04 21.04 -3.70
C LEU A 29 12.07 19.97 -3.17
N THR A 30 10.88 20.38 -2.72
CA THR A 30 9.84 19.47 -2.27
C THR A 30 9.40 18.56 -3.42
N LEU A 31 9.16 19.11 -4.61
CA LEU A 31 8.81 18.33 -5.79
C LEU A 31 9.92 17.34 -6.18
N LEU A 32 11.19 17.76 -6.14
CA LEU A 32 12.32 16.87 -6.44
C LEU A 32 12.41 15.73 -5.44
N ARG A 33 12.21 15.99 -4.14
CA ARG A 33 12.21 14.97 -3.11
C ARG A 33 11.09 13.96 -3.35
N GLU A 34 9.87 14.41 -3.61
CA GLU A 34 8.72 13.54 -3.93
C GLU A 34 9.00 12.63 -5.14
N GLN A 35 9.60 13.19 -6.21
CA GLN A 35 9.94 12.41 -7.40
C GLN A 35 11.06 11.39 -7.12
N THR A 36 12.05 11.76 -6.31
CA THR A 36 13.15 10.85 -5.92
C THR A 36 12.62 9.70 -5.07
N GLU A 37 11.79 9.97 -4.08
CA GLU A 37 11.11 8.94 -3.28
C GLU A 37 10.28 8.00 -4.16
N ARG A 38 9.54 8.56 -5.11
CA ARG A 38 8.75 7.76 -6.06
C ARG A 38 9.63 6.82 -6.87
N LEU A 39 10.76 7.28 -7.40
CA LEU A 39 11.71 6.45 -8.14
C LEU A 39 12.31 5.35 -7.26
N ILE A 40 12.65 5.64 -6.01
CA ILE A 40 13.13 4.66 -5.04
C ILE A 40 12.09 3.55 -4.84
N GLN A 41 10.84 3.90 -4.64
CA GLN A 41 9.76 2.94 -4.46
C GLN A 41 9.52 2.10 -5.74
N MET A 42 9.52 2.73 -6.91
CA MET A 42 9.41 2.01 -8.19
C MET A 42 10.51 0.96 -8.36
N THR A 43 11.78 1.33 -8.06
CA THR A 43 12.90 0.39 -8.17
C THR A 43 12.81 -0.74 -7.16
N ARG A 44 12.32 -0.47 -5.94
CA ARG A 44 12.05 -1.52 -4.93
C ARG A 44 10.98 -2.49 -5.43
N THR A 45 9.85 -1.97 -5.90
CA THR A 45 8.76 -2.80 -6.43
C THR A 45 9.22 -3.69 -7.59
N LEU A 46 10.01 -3.15 -8.54
CA LEU A 46 10.55 -3.93 -9.65
C LEU A 46 11.48 -5.07 -9.19
N LEU A 47 12.34 -4.80 -8.21
CA LEU A 47 13.23 -5.82 -7.62
C LEU A 47 12.44 -6.91 -6.89
N GLU A 48 11.41 -6.53 -6.16
CA GLU A 48 10.51 -7.46 -5.47
C GLU A 48 9.74 -8.34 -6.46
N MET A 49 9.19 -7.76 -7.53
CA MET A 49 8.53 -8.51 -8.59
C MET A 49 9.47 -9.52 -9.26
N SER A 50 10.75 -9.18 -9.45
CA SER A 50 11.78 -10.10 -9.96
C SER A 50 12.01 -11.28 -9.02
N ASN A 51 11.96 -11.06 -7.71
CA ASN A 51 12.21 -12.09 -6.70
C ASN A 51 10.99 -12.99 -6.41
N LEU A 52 9.77 -12.59 -6.80
CA LEU A 52 8.53 -13.34 -6.51
C LEU A 52 8.54 -14.77 -7.07
N ARG A 53 9.30 -15.04 -8.13
CA ARG A 53 9.41 -16.38 -8.75
C ARG A 53 10.22 -17.36 -7.90
N GLN A 54 11.08 -16.89 -7.00
CA GLN A 54 11.98 -17.70 -6.18
C GLN A 54 11.46 -17.95 -4.76
N VAL A 55 10.31 -17.35 -4.40
CA VAL A 55 9.76 -17.48 -3.05
C VAL A 55 9.08 -18.84 -2.91
N ALA A 56 9.48 -19.61 -1.88
CA ALA A 56 8.81 -20.84 -1.50
C ALA A 56 7.34 -20.61 -1.18
N ARG A 57 6.46 -21.54 -1.57
CA ARG A 57 4.99 -21.42 -1.41
C ARG A 57 4.42 -22.69 -0.78
N ASN A 58 5.06 -23.19 0.24
CA ASN A 58 4.76 -24.46 0.90
C ASN A 58 4.44 -24.31 2.40
N GLU A 59 4.27 -23.08 2.86
CA GLU A 59 3.92 -22.79 4.25
C GLU A 59 2.41 -22.96 4.47
N ARG A 60 2.02 -23.50 5.61
CA ARG A 60 0.63 -23.61 6.02
C ARG A 60 0.22 -22.33 6.73
N ILE A 61 -0.66 -21.58 6.13
CA ILE A 61 -1.07 -20.24 6.55
C ILE A 61 -2.47 -20.30 7.16
N GLN A 62 -2.62 -19.81 8.39
CA GLN A 62 -3.90 -19.57 9.03
C GLN A 62 -4.31 -18.13 8.79
N LEU A 63 -5.46 -17.92 8.14
CA LEU A 63 -5.84 -16.57 7.68
C LEU A 63 -6.39 -15.68 8.80
N ALA A 64 -7.15 -16.23 9.75
CA ALA A 64 -7.72 -15.41 10.82
C ALA A 64 -6.65 -14.72 11.68
N PRO A 65 -5.62 -15.41 12.23
CA PRO A 65 -4.54 -14.76 12.95
C PRO A 65 -3.77 -13.73 12.11
N MET A 66 -3.52 -14.03 10.82
CA MET A 66 -2.85 -13.12 9.91
C MET A 66 -3.65 -11.83 9.69
N ILE A 67 -4.97 -11.92 9.54
CA ILE A 67 -5.84 -10.75 9.38
C ILE A 67 -5.87 -9.90 10.66
N GLU A 68 -5.86 -10.53 11.84
CA GLU A 68 -5.77 -9.83 13.13
C GLU A 68 -4.44 -9.07 13.27
N GLU A 69 -3.33 -9.67 12.86
CA GLU A 69 -2.03 -9.01 12.81
C GLU A 69 -2.04 -7.81 11.87
N ILE A 70 -2.60 -7.96 10.66
CA ILE A 70 -2.76 -6.86 9.70
C ILE A 70 -3.61 -5.72 10.30
N PHE A 71 -4.68 -6.03 11.01
CA PHE A 71 -5.51 -5.02 11.64
C PHE A 71 -4.77 -4.29 12.75
N THR A 72 -3.93 -5.00 13.51
CA THR A 72 -3.07 -4.40 14.53
C THR A 72 -2.08 -3.41 13.90
N ASP A 73 -1.44 -3.79 12.80
CA ASP A 73 -0.51 -2.93 12.06
C ASP A 73 -1.20 -1.71 11.42
N LEU A 74 -2.45 -1.86 10.99
CA LEU A 74 -3.24 -0.79 10.38
C LEU A 74 -4.02 0.06 11.39
N ALA A 75 -4.08 -0.32 12.68
CA ALA A 75 -4.83 0.40 13.70
C ALA A 75 -4.49 1.90 13.78
N PRO A 76 -3.19 2.31 13.79
CA PRO A 76 -2.86 3.75 13.84
C PRO A 76 -3.40 4.54 12.65
N LEU A 77 -3.46 3.92 11.47
CA LEU A 77 -3.98 4.54 10.25
C LEU A 77 -5.52 4.58 10.27
N SER A 78 -6.17 3.48 10.64
CA SER A 78 -7.63 3.37 10.69
C SER A 78 -8.21 4.31 11.74
N ASP A 79 -7.59 4.42 12.91
CA ASP A 79 -7.98 5.33 13.98
C ASP A 79 -7.85 6.80 13.54
N LYS A 80 -6.72 7.14 12.92
CA LYS A 80 -6.49 8.50 12.37
C LYS A 80 -7.54 8.91 11.34
N LEU A 81 -8.01 7.95 10.52
CA LEU A 81 -8.98 8.21 9.45
C LEU A 81 -10.43 7.95 9.89
N GLY A 82 -10.67 7.46 11.11
CA GLY A 82 -11.98 7.13 11.63
C GLY A 82 -12.65 5.98 10.87
N VAL A 83 -11.90 4.96 10.47
CA VAL A 83 -12.38 3.80 9.69
C VAL A 83 -12.41 2.56 10.58
N THR A 84 -13.53 1.84 10.59
CA THR A 84 -13.69 0.62 11.38
C THR A 84 -13.24 -0.61 10.58
N LEU A 85 -12.39 -1.45 11.18
CA LEU A 85 -11.95 -2.72 10.60
C LEU A 85 -12.74 -3.89 11.21
N THR A 86 -13.20 -4.83 10.37
CA THR A 86 -13.91 -6.03 10.80
C THR A 86 -13.43 -7.26 10.02
N ALA A 87 -13.25 -8.39 10.72
CA ALA A 87 -12.92 -9.68 10.11
C ALA A 87 -14.07 -10.66 10.27
N GLU A 88 -14.26 -11.55 9.31
CA GLU A 88 -15.30 -12.58 9.32
C GLU A 88 -14.80 -13.86 8.64
N GLY A 89 -15.04 -15.00 9.28
CA GLY A 89 -14.64 -16.30 8.79
C GLY A 89 -13.17 -16.63 9.04
N ASP A 90 -12.76 -17.82 8.61
CA ASP A 90 -11.42 -18.35 8.75
C ASP A 90 -11.13 -19.34 7.62
N GLY A 91 -9.87 -19.68 7.44
CA GLY A 91 -9.43 -20.66 6.49
C GLY A 91 -7.94 -20.94 6.58
N ILE A 92 -7.56 -22.09 6.02
CA ILE A 92 -6.16 -22.49 5.95
C ILE A 92 -5.79 -22.67 4.49
N MET A 93 -4.68 -22.10 4.08
CA MET A 93 -4.13 -22.28 2.73
C MET A 93 -2.66 -22.64 2.77
N THR A 94 -2.16 -23.17 1.64
CA THR A 94 -0.74 -23.38 1.44
C THR A 94 -0.21 -22.31 0.51
N GLY A 95 0.87 -21.64 0.90
CA GLY A 95 1.42 -20.54 0.13
C GLY A 95 2.74 -20.01 0.70
N SER A 96 3.05 -18.77 0.41
CA SER A 96 4.09 -18.02 1.10
C SER A 96 3.42 -17.04 2.06
N ASP A 97 3.71 -17.17 3.35
CA ASP A 97 3.17 -16.33 4.42
C ASP A 97 3.40 -14.84 4.11
N ALA A 98 4.63 -14.46 3.83
CA ALA A 98 4.99 -13.09 3.51
C ALA A 98 4.25 -12.50 2.29
N LEU A 99 3.98 -13.31 1.25
CA LEU A 99 3.29 -12.83 0.06
C LEU A 99 1.79 -12.68 0.30
N ILE A 100 1.17 -13.60 1.04
CA ILE A 100 -0.25 -13.54 1.38
C ILE A 100 -0.50 -12.41 2.37
N TYR A 101 0.33 -12.27 3.41
CA TYR A 101 0.28 -11.13 4.32
C TYR A 101 0.31 -9.82 3.54
N ARG A 102 1.31 -9.64 2.67
CA ARG A 102 1.47 -8.42 1.87
C ARG A 102 0.28 -8.15 0.95
N LEU A 103 -0.27 -9.20 0.33
CA LEU A 103 -1.46 -9.07 -0.52
C LEU A 103 -2.65 -8.53 0.28
N ILE A 104 -2.98 -9.16 1.41
CA ILE A 104 -4.12 -8.76 2.24
C ILE A 104 -3.87 -7.39 2.86
N PHE A 105 -2.65 -7.14 3.35
CA PHE A 105 -2.25 -5.84 3.90
C PHE A 105 -2.46 -4.71 2.88
N ASN A 106 -1.93 -4.85 1.66
CA ASN A 106 -2.05 -3.82 0.63
C ASN A 106 -3.50 -3.53 0.24
N LEU A 107 -4.33 -4.57 0.11
CA LEU A 107 -5.76 -4.39 -0.18
C LEU A 107 -6.48 -3.69 0.96
N THR A 108 -6.22 -4.09 2.21
CA THR A 108 -6.84 -3.51 3.41
C THR A 108 -6.35 -2.08 3.64
N GLU A 109 -5.06 -1.81 3.49
CA GLU A 109 -4.47 -0.47 3.58
C GLU A 109 -5.10 0.48 2.54
N ASN A 110 -5.26 0.04 1.30
CA ASN A 110 -5.94 0.83 0.27
C ASN A 110 -7.39 1.09 0.64
N ALA A 111 -8.12 0.06 1.12
CA ALA A 111 -9.50 0.20 1.57
C ALA A 111 -9.66 1.20 2.73
N VAL A 112 -8.66 1.32 3.61
CA VAL A 112 -8.62 2.34 4.68
C VAL A 112 -8.27 3.72 4.12
N LYS A 113 -7.20 3.83 3.31
CA LYS A 113 -6.72 5.12 2.74
C LYS A 113 -7.74 5.83 1.87
N TYR A 114 -8.51 5.07 1.09
CA TYR A 114 -9.51 5.61 0.16
C TYR A 114 -10.94 5.55 0.71
N ASN A 115 -11.07 5.32 2.02
CA ASN A 115 -12.36 5.35 2.70
C ASN A 115 -12.81 6.78 3.02
N ARG A 116 -14.04 6.88 3.52
CA ARG A 116 -14.61 8.11 4.10
C ARG A 116 -14.53 8.07 5.62
N PRO A 117 -14.43 9.20 6.30
CA PRO A 117 -14.55 9.24 7.76
C PRO A 117 -15.86 8.57 8.25
N GLY A 118 -15.76 7.74 9.29
CA GLY A 118 -16.87 6.92 9.78
C GLY A 118 -17.22 5.72 8.90
N GLY A 119 -16.43 5.44 7.88
CA GLY A 119 -16.60 4.26 7.03
C GLY A 119 -16.07 2.97 7.65
N SER A 120 -16.16 1.88 6.89
CA SER A 120 -15.74 0.56 7.35
C SER A 120 -14.99 -0.21 6.25
N VAL A 121 -14.13 -1.12 6.69
CA VAL A 121 -13.49 -2.15 5.87
C VAL A 121 -13.79 -3.50 6.49
N ARG A 122 -14.23 -4.44 5.66
CA ARG A 122 -14.48 -5.82 6.07
C ARG A 122 -13.60 -6.78 5.26
N VAL A 123 -12.83 -7.60 5.96
CA VAL A 123 -12.11 -8.72 5.38
C VAL A 123 -12.86 -10.01 5.70
N SER A 124 -13.34 -10.73 4.69
CA SER A 124 -14.04 -11.98 4.86
C SER A 124 -13.33 -13.14 4.19
N VAL A 125 -13.31 -14.28 4.86
CA VAL A 125 -12.73 -15.53 4.39
C VAL A 125 -13.84 -16.58 4.33
N THR A 126 -14.12 -17.11 3.13
CA THR A 126 -15.15 -18.14 2.93
C THR A 126 -14.58 -19.30 2.14
N GLN A 127 -14.99 -20.52 2.51
CA GLN A 127 -14.68 -21.73 1.75
C GLN A 127 -15.78 -21.96 0.71
N GLU A 128 -15.41 -21.94 -0.57
CA GLU A 128 -16.32 -22.22 -1.68
C GLU A 128 -15.81 -23.46 -2.45
N LEU A 129 -16.43 -24.61 -2.22
CA LEU A 129 -15.98 -25.90 -2.79
C LEU A 129 -14.48 -26.15 -2.46
N GLU A 130 -13.64 -26.21 -3.49
CA GLU A 130 -12.18 -26.42 -3.36
C GLU A 130 -11.39 -25.10 -3.31
N LYS A 131 -12.07 -23.96 -3.28
CA LYS A 131 -11.44 -22.63 -3.31
C LYS A 131 -11.66 -21.90 -1.98
N LEU A 132 -10.64 -21.17 -1.56
CA LEU A 132 -10.73 -20.23 -0.48
C LEU A 132 -10.87 -18.83 -1.07
N LEU A 133 -11.97 -18.16 -0.74
CA LEU A 133 -12.24 -16.79 -1.19
C LEU A 133 -11.90 -15.82 -0.07
N ILE A 134 -10.95 -14.93 -0.32
CA ILE A 134 -10.63 -13.79 0.54
C ILE A 134 -11.21 -12.54 -0.12
N ARG A 135 -12.10 -11.84 0.57
CA ARG A 135 -12.75 -10.62 0.07
C ARG A 135 -12.46 -9.45 1.00
N VAL A 136 -11.98 -8.36 0.45
CA VAL A 136 -11.86 -7.07 1.14
C VAL A 136 -12.95 -6.14 0.58
N SER A 137 -13.84 -5.67 1.44
CA SER A 137 -14.95 -4.78 1.08
C SER A 137 -14.83 -3.49 1.87
N ASP A 138 -15.01 -2.36 1.21
CA ASP A 138 -14.93 -1.03 1.82
C ASP A 138 -16.17 -0.18 1.50
N THR A 139 -16.34 0.89 2.26
CA THR A 139 -17.39 1.89 2.05
C THR A 139 -16.84 3.21 1.49
N GLY A 140 -15.68 3.16 0.83
CA GLY A 140 -14.94 4.30 0.34
C GLY A 140 -15.51 4.91 -0.95
N CYS A 141 -14.65 5.65 -1.66
CA CYS A 141 -15.04 6.37 -2.87
C CYS A 141 -15.25 5.46 -4.11
N GLY A 142 -14.90 4.18 -3.99
CA GLY A 142 -14.94 3.24 -5.11
C GLY A 142 -13.92 3.55 -6.22
N ILE A 143 -13.96 2.75 -7.28
CA ILE A 143 -13.09 2.88 -8.45
C ILE A 143 -13.97 3.04 -9.68
N PRO A 144 -13.87 4.17 -10.42
CA PRO A 144 -14.60 4.37 -11.66
C PRO A 144 -14.39 3.20 -12.63
N GLU A 145 -15.45 2.81 -13.33
CA GLU A 145 -15.47 1.62 -14.18
C GLU A 145 -14.36 1.64 -15.25
N GLU A 146 -14.07 2.81 -15.79
CA GLU A 146 -13.02 3.03 -16.80
C GLU A 146 -11.61 2.66 -16.30
N TYR A 147 -11.36 2.71 -14.98
CA TYR A 147 -10.06 2.41 -14.37
C TYR A 147 -9.94 0.99 -13.80
N GLN A 148 -11.04 0.27 -13.60
CA GLN A 148 -11.05 -1.04 -12.94
C GLN A 148 -10.13 -2.07 -13.58
N ARG A 149 -9.91 -2.00 -14.88
CA ARG A 149 -8.94 -2.87 -15.59
C ARG A 149 -7.51 -2.39 -15.47
N SER A 150 -7.32 -1.10 -15.31
CA SER A 150 -5.99 -0.47 -15.28
C SER A 150 -5.36 -0.46 -13.89
N ILE A 151 -6.15 -0.58 -12.80
CA ILE A 151 -5.65 -0.55 -11.42
C ILE A 151 -4.66 -1.69 -11.10
N PHE A 152 -4.67 -2.77 -11.86
CA PHE A 152 -3.73 -3.88 -11.73
C PHE A 152 -2.42 -3.68 -12.51
N GLN A 153 -2.31 -2.60 -13.28
CA GLN A 153 -1.07 -2.28 -13.98
C GLN A 153 -0.07 -1.67 -12.99
N PRO A 154 1.20 -2.09 -13.02
CA PRO A 154 2.23 -1.49 -12.19
C PRO A 154 2.26 0.03 -12.37
N PHE A 155 2.33 0.77 -11.25
CA PHE A 155 2.44 2.24 -11.21
C PHE A 155 1.21 3.01 -11.69
N PHE A 156 0.10 2.31 -12.01
CA PHE A 156 -1.16 2.98 -12.35
C PHE A 156 -1.81 3.63 -11.12
N ARG A 157 -2.40 4.80 -11.31
CA ARG A 157 -3.13 5.54 -10.28
C ARG A 157 -4.27 6.33 -10.92
N VAL A 158 -5.45 6.31 -10.29
CA VAL A 158 -6.65 7.01 -10.78
C VAL A 158 -6.49 8.53 -10.66
N ASP A 159 -5.89 9.02 -9.57
CA ASP A 159 -5.76 10.46 -9.30
C ASP A 159 -4.35 10.80 -8.80
N LYS A 160 -3.68 11.73 -9.52
CA LYS A 160 -2.35 12.24 -9.15
C LYS A 160 -2.40 13.32 -8.05
N SER A 161 -3.55 13.96 -7.83
CA SER A 161 -3.70 15.07 -6.91
C SER A 161 -3.93 14.62 -5.47
N ARG A 162 -4.76 13.60 -5.22
CA ARG A 162 -5.00 13.02 -3.90
C ARG A 162 -3.82 12.22 -3.35
N SER A 163 -2.86 11.89 -4.21
CA SER A 163 -1.68 11.12 -3.82
C SER A 163 -0.67 11.85 -2.96
N ARG A 164 -0.75 13.18 -2.88
CA ARG A 164 0.11 14.00 -2.02
C ARG A 164 -0.23 13.82 -0.54
N GLU A 165 -1.46 13.46 -0.23
CA GLU A 165 -1.97 13.35 1.14
C GLU A 165 -1.67 11.98 1.79
N TYR A 166 -1.58 10.90 1.03
CA TYR A 166 -1.48 9.53 1.55
C TYR A 166 -0.29 8.70 1.04
N GLY A 167 0.61 9.27 0.22
CA GLY A 167 1.90 8.68 -0.17
C GLY A 167 1.87 7.22 -0.62
N GLY A 168 1.47 6.92 -1.84
CA GLY A 168 1.53 5.56 -2.39
C GLY A 168 2.05 5.56 -3.82
N VAL A 169 2.66 4.47 -4.29
CA VAL A 169 3.33 4.38 -5.61
C VAL A 169 2.47 3.73 -6.68
N GLY A 170 1.33 3.15 -6.32
CA GLY A 170 0.53 2.28 -7.20
C GLY A 170 1.29 0.97 -7.50
N LEU A 171 0.76 -0.15 -7.04
CA LEU A 171 1.25 -1.51 -7.37
C LEU A 171 0.50 -2.05 -8.56
#